data_d3990f2ce4088d4b9cdd7fa587e30016
#
_entry.id   d3990f2ce4088d4b9cdd7fa587e30016
#
_cell.length_a   1.000
_cell.length_b   1.000
_cell.length_c   1.000
_cell.angle_alpha   90.00
_cell.angle_beta   90.00
_cell.angle_gamma   90.00
#
_symmetry.space_group_name_H-M   'P 1'
#
loop_
_entity.id
_entity.type
_entity.pdbx_description
1 polymer ?
#
loop_
_entity_poly.entity_id
_entity_poly.type
_entity_poly.pdbx_seq_one_letter_code
_entity_poly.pdbx_strand_id
1 'polypeptide(L)'
;MIRLLTILAALLAILVLAERSVTERERAHEQLYGTLRPLVPIEKDDVTQIVAVAGNGRTWRYVYIDSSWRYPAYFNAYIQPQRIDHLLNSVLQSSASIVSTESGDLQRYGLLANSPTLTLLNTAGVPLMSLRLGRGAPDMRASESYVQIVGADTIYHLHANAAHAFDSGDPPMLDMRLRPRALPSKSIAHISFSGSPVLSALHREQIESSDTPAMPGAPPTGPTYVWKGAFAEGGLRECVANSAYAYVGFLERLSWSELRNPANHLADFTSARALYLADEEGAVDTLEVGLPSEAGTLLHYRTTGQVAVIPNEKAALLFPAASALLDSLPKPTPYERVEPFTPF
;
A
#
# COMPACT_ATOMS: atom_id res chain seq x y z
N MET A 1 75.17 -5.76 27.00
CA MET A 1 74.55 -6.05 25.70
C MET A 1 73.45 -7.13 25.78
N ILE A 2 73.70 -8.30 26.37
CA ILE A 2 72.71 -9.42 26.43
C ILE A 2 71.41 -9.02 27.12
N ARG A 3 71.41 -8.30 28.24
CA ARG A 3 70.21 -7.84 28.98
C ARG A 3 69.34 -6.89 28.13
N LEU A 4 69.94 -6.06 27.30
CA LEU A 4 69.20 -5.13 26.43
C LEU A 4 68.50 -5.87 25.30
N LEU A 5 69.16 -6.90 24.77
CA LEU A 5 68.60 -7.76 23.71
C LEU A 5 67.42 -8.61 24.20
N THR A 6 67.48 -9.12 25.45
CA THR A 6 66.37 -9.85 26.07
C THR A 6 65.16 -8.97 26.33
N ILE A 7 65.36 -7.72 26.77
CA ILE A 7 64.27 -6.77 27.00
C ILE A 7 63.62 -6.41 25.66
N LEU A 8 64.41 -6.17 24.58
CA LEU A 8 63.90 -5.86 23.27
C LEU A 8 63.10 -6.99 22.66
N ALA A 9 63.60 -8.26 22.84
CA ALA A 9 62.89 -9.45 22.38
C ALA A 9 61.56 -9.68 23.12
N ALA A 10 61.53 -9.41 24.45
CA ALA A 10 60.30 -9.47 25.23
C ALA A 10 59.28 -8.41 24.83
N LEU A 11 59.71 -7.18 24.55
CA LEU A 11 58.86 -6.11 24.07
C LEU A 11 58.27 -6.44 22.68
N LEU A 12 59.10 -6.98 21.78
CA LEU A 12 58.64 -7.41 20.44
C LEU A 12 57.62 -8.56 20.54
N ALA A 13 57.83 -9.51 21.40
CA ALA A 13 56.87 -10.60 21.62
C ALA A 13 55.51 -10.08 22.17
N ILE A 14 55.54 -9.13 23.10
CA ILE A 14 54.34 -8.51 23.64
C ILE A 14 53.61 -7.75 22.52
N LEU A 15 54.33 -7.02 21.68
CA LEU A 15 53.76 -6.26 20.57
C LEU A 15 53.09 -7.17 19.52
N VAL A 16 53.74 -8.27 19.18
CA VAL A 16 53.18 -9.29 18.25
C VAL A 16 51.93 -9.99 18.84
N LEU A 17 51.94 -10.27 20.14
CA LEU A 17 50.78 -10.85 20.84
C LEU A 17 49.62 -9.85 20.90
N ALA A 18 49.88 -8.57 21.16
CA ALA A 18 48.89 -7.52 21.13
C ALA A 18 48.27 -7.33 19.74
N GLU A 19 49.12 -7.28 18.71
CA GLU A 19 48.66 -7.19 17.32
C GLU A 19 47.81 -8.39 16.92
N ARG A 20 48.22 -9.60 17.24
CA ARG A 20 47.42 -10.81 17.01
C ARG A 20 46.05 -10.74 17.72
N SER A 21 46.02 -10.31 18.96
CA SER A 21 44.77 -10.24 19.72
C SER A 21 43.81 -9.18 19.17
N VAL A 22 44.33 -8.06 18.65
CA VAL A 22 43.54 -7.02 17.96
C VAL A 22 43.01 -7.57 16.65
N THR A 23 43.88 -8.19 15.83
CA THR A 23 43.47 -8.75 14.51
C THR A 23 42.45 -9.91 14.66
N GLU A 24 42.58 -10.74 15.68
CA GLU A 24 41.61 -11.80 15.98
C GLU A 24 40.26 -11.22 16.44
N ARG A 25 40.26 -10.15 17.24
CA ARG A 25 39.04 -9.42 17.64
C ARG A 25 38.40 -8.74 16.45
N GLU A 26 39.17 -8.11 15.59
CA GLU A 26 38.66 -7.49 14.35
C GLU A 26 38.05 -8.52 13.40
N ARG A 27 38.71 -9.67 13.19
CA ARG A 27 38.16 -10.77 12.38
C ARG A 27 36.90 -11.38 12.99
N ALA A 28 36.87 -11.60 14.32
CA ALA A 28 35.68 -12.06 15.02
C ALA A 28 34.54 -11.04 14.91
N HIS A 29 34.86 -9.75 15.00
CA HIS A 29 33.92 -8.67 14.82
C HIS A 29 33.39 -8.63 13.38
N GLU A 30 34.27 -8.69 12.35
CA GLU A 30 33.86 -8.76 10.95
C GLU A 30 32.99 -10.01 10.66
N GLN A 31 33.32 -11.18 11.22
CA GLN A 31 32.50 -12.39 11.08
C GLN A 31 31.14 -12.27 11.75
N LEU A 32 31.04 -11.65 12.92
CA LEU A 32 29.79 -11.47 13.66
C LEU A 32 28.92 -10.36 13.04
N TYR A 33 29.53 -9.26 12.64
CA TYR A 33 28.84 -8.03 12.25
C TYR A 33 28.75 -7.86 10.73
N GLY A 34 29.64 -8.51 9.96
CA GLY A 34 29.63 -8.43 8.49
C GLY A 34 28.74 -9.45 7.79
N THR A 35 28.24 -10.48 8.49
CA THR A 35 27.44 -11.53 7.87
C THR A 35 25.99 -11.08 7.72
N LEU A 36 25.58 -10.82 6.48
CA LEU A 36 24.18 -10.55 6.16
C LEU A 36 23.36 -11.84 6.24
N ARG A 37 22.28 -11.82 7.00
CA ARG A 37 21.36 -12.95 7.14
C ARG A 37 19.93 -12.45 7.37
N PRO A 38 18.90 -13.25 7.03
CA PRO A 38 17.53 -12.94 7.44
C PRO A 38 17.44 -12.83 8.96
N LEU A 39 16.59 -11.92 9.45
CA LEU A 39 16.39 -11.71 10.88
C LEU A 39 15.88 -12.96 11.59
N VAL A 40 14.89 -13.64 10.96
CA VAL A 40 14.25 -14.84 11.52
C VAL A 40 13.74 -15.73 10.38
N PRO A 41 13.81 -17.04 10.48
CA PRO A 41 13.27 -17.97 9.50
C PRO A 41 11.76 -18.16 9.72
N ILE A 42 10.96 -17.16 9.37
CA ILE A 42 9.49 -17.19 9.40
C ILE A 42 9.01 -17.07 7.97
N GLU A 43 8.14 -17.98 7.54
CA GLU A 43 7.49 -17.89 6.25
C GLU A 43 6.39 -16.82 6.30
N LYS A 44 6.26 -16.08 5.19
CA LYS A 44 5.27 -15.00 5.10
C LYS A 44 3.85 -15.50 5.30
N ASP A 45 3.54 -16.69 4.82
CA ASP A 45 2.21 -17.29 4.87
C ASP A 45 1.82 -17.75 6.28
N ASP A 46 2.78 -17.89 7.19
CA ASP A 46 2.51 -18.17 8.61
C ASP A 46 1.97 -16.94 9.34
N VAL A 47 2.20 -15.73 8.79
CA VAL A 47 1.78 -14.48 9.40
C VAL A 47 0.35 -14.16 8.97
N THR A 48 -0.58 -14.26 9.91
CA THR A 48 -1.99 -13.94 9.66
C THR A 48 -2.49 -12.75 10.47
N GLN A 49 -1.69 -12.25 11.41
CA GLN A 49 -2.02 -11.07 12.18
C GLN A 49 -0.76 -10.21 12.39
N ILE A 50 -0.96 -8.91 12.37
CA ILE A 50 0.08 -7.91 12.62
C ILE A 50 -0.44 -6.95 13.69
N VAL A 51 0.29 -6.79 14.78
CA VAL A 51 0.03 -5.77 15.79
C VAL A 51 1.16 -4.76 15.75
N ALA A 52 0.82 -3.52 15.46
CA ALA A 52 1.75 -2.41 15.47
C ALA A 52 1.39 -1.44 16.59
N VAL A 53 2.39 -1.04 17.37
CA VAL A 53 2.25 -0.03 18.41
C VAL A 53 3.16 1.13 18.06
N ALA A 54 2.60 2.31 17.87
CA ALA A 54 3.39 3.52 17.65
C ALA A 54 4.05 4.03 18.94
N GLY A 55 5.05 4.89 18.80
CA GLY A 55 5.75 5.48 19.94
C GLY A 55 4.86 6.33 20.87
N ASN A 56 3.70 6.78 20.40
CA ASN A 56 2.70 7.48 21.19
C ASN A 56 1.67 6.53 21.87
N GLY A 57 1.89 5.21 21.79
CA GLY A 57 1.03 4.18 22.39
C GLY A 57 -0.20 3.79 21.56
N ARG A 58 -0.43 4.41 20.39
CA ARG A 58 -1.51 3.97 19.49
C ARG A 58 -1.22 2.57 18.99
N THR A 59 -2.26 1.73 18.94
CA THR A 59 -2.16 0.33 18.55
C THR A 59 -3.08 0.06 17.36
N TRP A 60 -2.53 -0.57 16.33
CA TRP A 60 -3.27 -1.07 15.18
C TRP A 60 -3.11 -2.57 15.07
N ARG A 61 -4.21 -3.29 14.87
CA ARG A 61 -4.21 -4.73 14.66
C ARG A 61 -4.81 -5.04 13.31
N TYR A 62 -3.99 -5.59 12.42
CA TYR A 62 -4.41 -6.04 11.11
C TYR A 62 -4.56 -7.55 11.14
N VAL A 63 -5.58 -8.07 10.45
CA VAL A 63 -5.89 -9.50 10.41
C VAL A 63 -6.11 -9.93 8.96
N TYR A 64 -5.56 -11.08 8.60
CA TYR A 64 -5.76 -11.69 7.29
C TYR A 64 -7.03 -12.53 7.32
N ILE A 65 -8.06 -12.12 6.61
CA ILE A 65 -9.39 -12.72 6.54
C ILE A 65 -9.83 -12.78 5.08
N ASP A 66 -10.38 -13.91 4.63
CA ASP A 66 -10.91 -14.09 3.27
C ASP A 66 -9.93 -13.60 2.19
N SER A 67 -8.69 -14.10 2.27
CA SER A 67 -7.60 -13.77 1.33
C SER A 67 -7.24 -12.29 1.25
N SER A 68 -7.55 -11.50 2.28
CA SER A 68 -7.22 -10.08 2.32
C SER A 68 -6.92 -9.56 3.73
N TRP A 69 -6.03 -8.58 3.81
CA TRP A 69 -5.74 -7.90 5.06
C TRP A 69 -6.81 -6.89 5.41
N ARG A 70 -7.28 -6.92 6.66
CA ARG A 70 -8.36 -6.08 7.19
C ARG A 70 -7.94 -5.38 8.47
N TYR A 71 -8.60 -4.24 8.74
CA TYR A 71 -8.53 -3.56 10.01
C TYR A 71 -9.89 -3.63 10.72
N PRO A 72 -10.09 -4.60 11.64
CA PRO A 72 -11.39 -4.86 12.28
C PRO A 72 -11.91 -3.67 13.10
N ALA A 73 -11.02 -2.92 13.76
CA ALA A 73 -11.41 -1.77 14.58
C ALA A 73 -12.03 -0.62 13.79
N TYR A 74 -11.93 -0.64 12.45
CA TYR A 74 -12.54 0.35 11.57
C TYR A 74 -13.42 -0.34 10.51
N PHE A 75 -14.48 -0.99 10.96
CA PHE A 75 -15.50 -1.66 10.14
C PHE A 75 -14.92 -2.65 9.11
N ASN A 76 -13.92 -3.41 9.51
CA ASN A 76 -13.19 -4.35 8.65
C ASN A 76 -12.63 -3.69 7.37
N ALA A 77 -12.16 -2.45 7.48
CA ALA A 77 -11.56 -1.73 6.37
C ALA A 77 -10.44 -2.53 5.71
N TYR A 78 -10.37 -2.48 4.40
CA TYR A 78 -9.31 -3.13 3.64
C TYR A 78 -7.98 -2.40 3.82
N ILE A 79 -6.92 -3.17 3.82
CA ILE A 79 -5.55 -2.69 3.86
C ILE A 79 -4.93 -2.82 2.47
N GLN A 80 -4.07 -1.87 2.10
CA GLN A 80 -3.35 -1.91 0.83
C GLN A 80 -2.38 -3.11 0.80
N PRO A 81 -2.59 -4.12 -0.09
CA PRO A 81 -1.77 -5.34 -0.10
C PRO A 81 -0.29 -5.03 -0.26
N GLN A 82 0.05 -4.09 -1.16
CA GLN A 82 1.43 -3.74 -1.45
C GLN A 82 2.17 -3.18 -0.23
N ARG A 83 1.46 -2.50 0.69
CA ARG A 83 2.07 -1.96 1.91
C ARG A 83 2.34 -3.04 2.93
N ILE A 84 1.42 -3.99 3.09
CA ILE A 84 1.65 -5.16 3.95
C ILE A 84 2.76 -6.04 3.37
N ASP A 85 2.73 -6.28 2.06
CA ASP A 85 3.78 -7.04 1.38
C ASP A 85 5.15 -6.39 1.56
N HIS A 86 5.22 -5.07 1.39
CA HIS A 86 6.45 -4.33 1.63
C HIS A 86 6.92 -4.46 3.09
N LEU A 87 6.00 -4.30 4.07
CA LEU A 87 6.32 -4.45 5.49
C LEU A 87 6.86 -5.85 5.79
N LEU A 88 6.13 -6.90 5.39
CA LEU A 88 6.53 -8.28 5.64
C LEU A 88 7.85 -8.62 4.95
N ASN A 89 8.04 -8.24 3.71
CA ASN A 89 9.30 -8.43 2.99
C ASN A 89 10.45 -7.68 3.66
N SER A 90 10.22 -6.44 4.13
CA SER A 90 11.22 -5.65 4.84
C SER A 90 11.68 -6.33 6.12
N VAL A 91 10.79 -7.03 6.82
CA VAL A 91 11.08 -7.66 8.11
C VAL A 91 11.59 -9.11 7.96
N LEU A 92 10.99 -9.89 7.04
CA LEU A 92 11.24 -11.32 6.94
C LEU A 92 12.31 -11.68 5.92
N GLN A 93 12.41 -10.90 4.82
CA GLN A 93 13.29 -11.24 3.70
C GLN A 93 14.52 -10.33 3.58
N SER A 94 14.50 -9.15 4.24
CA SER A 94 15.63 -8.23 4.16
C SER A 94 16.82 -8.75 4.94
N SER A 95 17.99 -8.47 4.42
CA SER A 95 19.24 -8.77 5.10
C SER A 95 19.42 -7.89 6.32
N ALA A 96 19.93 -8.47 7.38
CA ALA A 96 20.28 -7.78 8.60
C ALA A 96 21.72 -8.10 9.00
N SER A 97 22.43 -7.12 9.57
CA SER A 97 23.73 -7.29 10.20
C SER A 97 23.63 -6.92 11.68
N ILE A 98 24.39 -7.60 12.52
CA ILE A 98 24.51 -7.26 13.95
C ILE A 98 25.33 -5.97 14.07
N VAL A 99 24.88 -5.02 14.85
CA VAL A 99 25.61 -3.76 15.12
C VAL A 99 25.99 -3.60 16.59
N SER A 100 25.29 -4.27 17.50
CA SER A 100 25.64 -4.34 18.91
C SER A 100 24.98 -5.56 19.56
N THR A 101 25.62 -6.07 20.61
CA THR A 101 25.08 -7.09 21.51
C THR A 101 24.98 -6.58 22.96
N GLU A 102 25.15 -5.26 23.13
CA GLU A 102 25.12 -4.60 24.42
C GLU A 102 23.81 -3.87 24.65
N SER A 103 23.11 -4.20 25.74
CA SER A 103 21.84 -3.56 26.11
C SER A 103 21.98 -2.05 26.40
N GLY A 104 23.18 -1.59 26.75
CA GLY A 104 23.49 -0.16 26.95
C GLY A 104 23.41 0.68 25.68
N ASP A 105 23.53 0.07 24.52
CA ASP A 105 23.55 0.75 23.22
C ASP A 105 22.16 1.08 22.66
N LEU A 106 21.08 0.59 23.25
CA LEU A 106 19.72 0.76 22.75
C LEU A 106 19.36 2.24 22.47
N GLN A 107 19.76 3.13 23.38
CA GLN A 107 19.51 4.57 23.24
C GLN A 107 20.20 5.16 22.02
N ARG A 108 21.43 4.74 21.74
CA ARG A 108 22.23 5.19 20.59
C ARG A 108 21.55 4.86 19.26
N TYR A 109 20.86 3.73 19.20
CA TYR A 109 20.15 3.25 18.01
C TYR A 109 18.66 3.63 17.99
N GLY A 110 18.22 4.49 18.93
CA GLY A 110 16.84 4.96 19.00
C GLY A 110 15.84 3.86 19.40
N LEU A 111 16.31 2.78 20.04
CA LEU A 111 15.52 1.64 20.50
C LEU A 111 15.10 1.84 21.97
N LEU A 112 14.36 2.90 22.23
CA LEU A 112 13.89 3.25 23.57
C LEU A 112 12.66 2.41 23.98
N ALA A 113 12.27 2.47 25.24
CA ALA A 113 11.09 1.77 25.75
C ALA A 113 9.78 2.18 25.02
N ASN A 114 9.71 3.42 24.56
CA ASN A 114 8.59 3.98 23.80
C ASN A 114 8.79 3.93 22.27
N SER A 115 9.81 3.25 21.78
CA SER A 115 9.98 3.05 20.33
C SER A 115 8.83 2.22 19.75
N PRO A 116 8.43 2.45 18.49
CA PRO A 116 7.41 1.66 17.84
C PRO A 116 7.74 0.16 17.91
N THR A 117 6.71 -0.65 18.08
CA THR A 117 6.85 -2.12 18.07
C THR A 117 5.96 -2.75 17.02
N LEU A 118 6.44 -3.83 16.45
CA LEU A 118 5.74 -4.65 15.46
C LEU A 118 5.74 -6.10 15.97
N THR A 119 4.55 -6.68 16.12
CA THR A 119 4.40 -8.10 16.46
C THR A 119 3.69 -8.83 15.34
N LEU A 120 4.32 -9.88 14.83
CA LEU A 120 3.76 -10.80 13.85
C LEU A 120 3.21 -12.02 14.60
N LEU A 121 1.97 -12.43 14.25
CA LEU A 121 1.30 -13.54 14.92
C LEU A 121 0.74 -14.51 13.88
N ASN A 122 0.63 -15.76 14.28
CA ASN A 122 0.00 -16.81 13.48
C ASN A 122 -1.54 -16.81 13.65
N THR A 123 -2.19 -17.76 12.98
CA THR A 123 -3.66 -17.93 13.01
C THR A 123 -4.21 -18.17 14.43
N ALA A 124 -3.45 -18.82 15.31
CA ALA A 124 -3.84 -19.03 16.70
C ALA A 124 -3.62 -17.78 17.58
N GLY A 125 -3.10 -16.67 17.02
CA GLY A 125 -2.77 -15.46 17.76
C GLY A 125 -1.49 -15.60 18.60
N VAL A 126 -0.67 -16.61 18.33
CA VAL A 126 0.62 -16.81 19.00
C VAL A 126 1.66 -15.91 18.33
N PRO A 127 2.45 -15.14 19.10
CA PRO A 127 3.53 -14.34 18.54
C PRO A 127 4.60 -15.21 17.88
N LEU A 128 4.86 -14.96 16.60
CA LEU A 128 5.98 -15.53 15.86
C LEU A 128 7.25 -14.71 16.08
N MET A 129 7.08 -13.38 16.13
CA MET A 129 8.16 -12.42 16.34
C MET A 129 7.61 -11.11 16.86
N SER A 130 8.38 -10.44 17.73
CA SER A 130 8.14 -9.05 18.13
C SER A 130 9.41 -8.25 17.91
N LEU A 131 9.29 -7.14 17.23
CA LEU A 131 10.39 -6.21 16.91
C LEU A 131 10.14 -4.85 17.56
N ARG A 132 11.18 -4.27 18.10
CA ARG A 132 11.25 -2.84 18.39
C ARG A 132 11.94 -2.14 17.22
N LEU A 133 11.36 -1.05 16.73
CA LEU A 133 11.85 -0.32 15.56
C LEU A 133 12.55 0.96 16.05
N GLY A 134 13.85 1.06 15.77
CA GLY A 134 14.64 2.25 16.03
C GLY A 134 14.49 3.28 14.90
N ARG A 135 14.86 4.50 15.21
CA ARG A 135 15.02 5.54 14.18
C ARG A 135 16.32 5.29 13.44
N GLY A 136 16.34 5.49 12.13
CA GLY A 136 17.58 5.51 11.36
C GLY A 136 18.53 6.59 11.91
N ALA A 137 19.83 6.32 11.88
CA ALA A 137 20.82 7.36 12.18
C ALA A 137 20.74 8.47 11.09
N PRO A 138 21.14 9.71 11.39
CA PRO A 138 21.07 10.81 10.44
C PRO A 138 21.85 10.58 9.14
N ASP A 139 22.84 9.69 9.17
CA ASP A 139 23.69 9.26 8.06
C ASP A 139 23.18 8.01 7.33
N MET A 140 22.11 7.37 7.85
CA MET A 140 21.50 6.22 7.20
C MET A 140 20.63 6.64 6.02
N ARG A 141 20.56 5.73 5.06
CA ARG A 141 19.57 5.87 3.97
C ARG A 141 18.15 5.78 4.53
N ALA A 142 17.24 6.56 3.98
CA ALA A 142 15.82 6.53 4.38
C ALA A 142 15.17 5.12 4.26
N SER A 143 15.83 4.23 3.50
CA SER A 143 15.41 2.84 3.30
C SER A 143 15.95 1.85 4.34
N GLU A 144 16.64 2.30 5.38
CA GLU A 144 17.30 1.44 6.38
C GLU A 144 16.80 1.78 7.78
N SER A 145 16.88 0.83 8.71
CA SER A 145 16.47 1.03 10.10
C SER A 145 17.23 0.13 11.07
N TYR A 146 17.33 0.56 12.32
CA TYR A 146 17.77 -0.32 13.41
C TYR A 146 16.57 -1.05 13.99
N VAL A 147 16.76 -2.32 14.32
CA VAL A 147 15.72 -3.14 14.95
C VAL A 147 16.30 -4.00 16.06
N GLN A 148 15.46 -4.34 17.03
CA GLN A 148 15.74 -5.27 18.10
C GLN A 148 14.62 -6.29 18.19
N ILE A 149 14.96 -7.57 18.27
CA ILE A 149 13.97 -8.59 18.65
C ILE A 149 13.66 -8.38 20.13
N VAL A 150 12.40 -8.20 20.47
CA VAL A 150 11.97 -7.94 21.85
C VAL A 150 12.40 -9.12 22.75
N GLY A 151 13.11 -8.81 23.82
CA GLY A 151 13.66 -9.81 24.73
C GLY A 151 15.07 -10.29 24.39
N ALA A 152 15.66 -9.83 23.29
CA ALA A 152 17.08 -10.06 22.98
C ALA A 152 17.88 -8.76 23.15
N ASP A 153 19.16 -8.88 23.53
CA ASP A 153 20.06 -7.73 23.64
C ASP A 153 20.65 -7.29 22.29
N THR A 154 20.55 -8.17 21.29
CA THR A 154 21.15 -7.93 19.96
C THR A 154 20.39 -6.88 19.18
N ILE A 155 21.13 -5.91 18.69
CA ILE A 155 20.65 -4.84 17.80
C ILE A 155 21.11 -5.17 16.38
N TYR A 156 20.18 -5.07 15.44
CA TYR A 156 20.41 -5.32 14.03
C TYR A 156 20.26 -4.03 13.21
N HIS A 157 21.12 -3.88 12.22
CA HIS A 157 20.92 -2.97 11.11
C HIS A 157 20.16 -3.71 10.03
N LEU A 158 18.95 -3.29 9.77
CA LEU A 158 18.07 -3.85 8.74
C LEU A 158 18.20 -3.02 7.46
N HIS A 159 18.53 -3.67 6.35
CA HIS A 159 18.63 -3.02 5.04
C HIS A 159 17.24 -2.76 4.41
N ALA A 160 16.28 -2.44 5.25
CA ALA A 160 14.94 -2.02 4.89
C ALA A 160 14.35 -1.13 5.99
N ASN A 161 13.41 -0.26 5.62
CA ASN A 161 12.71 0.60 6.58
C ASN A 161 11.30 0.07 6.88
N ALA A 162 11.21 -0.80 7.89
CA ALA A 162 9.93 -1.35 8.33
C ALA A 162 9.01 -0.28 8.96
N ALA A 163 9.59 0.78 9.56
CA ALA A 163 8.82 1.86 10.18
C ALA A 163 8.04 2.70 9.16
N HIS A 164 8.53 2.79 7.92
CA HIS A 164 7.88 3.57 6.86
C HIS A 164 6.43 3.14 6.56
N ALA A 165 6.09 1.88 6.83
CA ALA A 165 4.72 1.38 6.67
C ALA A 165 3.72 2.12 7.58
N PHE A 166 4.19 2.70 8.70
CA PHE A 166 3.36 3.37 9.70
C PHE A 166 3.40 4.90 9.63
N ASP A 167 4.15 5.48 8.67
CA ASP A 167 4.32 6.93 8.55
C ASP A 167 3.11 7.65 7.92
N SER A 168 2.15 6.92 7.37
CA SER A 168 1.05 7.50 6.61
C SER A 168 -0.32 7.12 7.17
N GLY A 169 -1.09 8.14 7.52
CA GLY A 169 -2.48 7.99 7.96
C GLY A 169 -2.65 7.48 9.39
N ASP A 170 -3.89 7.52 9.86
CA ASP A 170 -4.30 7.03 11.17
C ASP A 170 -5.72 6.44 11.05
N PRO A 171 -5.86 5.13 10.94
CA PRO A 171 -4.83 4.08 10.91
C PRO A 171 -4.00 4.08 9.62
N PRO A 172 -2.71 3.66 9.71
CA PRO A 172 -1.86 3.56 8.53
C PRO A 172 -2.28 2.40 7.61
N MET A 173 -1.82 2.45 6.37
CA MET A 173 -1.98 1.40 5.35
C MET A 173 -3.43 1.14 4.87
N LEU A 174 -4.42 1.93 5.26
CA LEU A 174 -5.80 1.77 4.75
C LEU A 174 -5.85 1.87 3.23
N ASP A 175 -6.63 1.00 2.60
CA ASP A 175 -7.06 1.17 1.22
C ASP A 175 -8.34 2.00 1.20
N MET A 176 -8.19 3.28 0.90
CA MET A 176 -9.32 4.21 0.83
C MET A 176 -10.14 4.10 -0.46
N ARG A 177 -9.85 3.14 -1.32
CA ARG A 177 -10.66 2.90 -2.52
C ARG A 177 -11.96 2.20 -2.14
N LEU A 178 -13.03 2.61 -2.79
CA LEU A 178 -14.31 1.94 -2.65
C LEU A 178 -14.25 0.50 -3.19
N ARG A 179 -13.54 0.30 -4.31
CA ARG A 179 -13.13 -1.01 -4.83
C ARG A 179 -11.69 -1.29 -4.37
N PRO A 180 -11.51 -2.04 -3.26
CA PRO A 180 -10.20 -2.26 -2.67
C PRO A 180 -9.26 -3.03 -3.61
N ARG A 181 -7.98 -2.70 -3.57
CA ARG A 181 -6.94 -3.38 -4.37
C ARG A 181 -6.75 -4.85 -4.00
N ALA A 182 -7.18 -5.24 -2.80
CA ALA A 182 -7.14 -6.62 -2.35
C ALA A 182 -8.12 -7.53 -3.10
N LEU A 183 -9.16 -6.96 -3.70
CA LEU A 183 -10.11 -7.72 -4.50
C LEU A 183 -9.60 -7.89 -5.93
N PRO A 184 -9.92 -9.01 -6.60
CA PRO A 184 -9.59 -9.20 -8.00
C PRO A 184 -10.13 -8.02 -8.83
N SER A 185 -9.22 -7.25 -9.42
CA SER A 185 -9.60 -6.12 -10.25
C SER A 185 -9.88 -6.64 -11.65
N LYS A 186 -11.14 -6.97 -11.93
CA LYS A 186 -11.60 -7.12 -13.30
C LYS A 186 -12.01 -5.76 -13.83
N SER A 187 -11.62 -5.45 -15.06
CA SER A 187 -11.98 -4.19 -15.70
C SER A 187 -13.49 -4.11 -15.88
N ILE A 188 -14.07 -2.95 -15.60
CA ILE A 188 -15.49 -2.70 -15.84
C ILE A 188 -15.72 -2.75 -17.35
N ALA A 189 -16.65 -3.59 -17.79
CA ALA A 189 -17.08 -3.70 -19.20
C ALA A 189 -18.50 -3.18 -19.41
N HIS A 190 -19.33 -3.22 -18.37
CA HIS A 190 -20.71 -2.75 -18.43
C HIS A 190 -21.09 -2.03 -17.14
N ILE A 191 -21.85 -0.94 -17.26
CA ILE A 191 -22.42 -0.19 -16.15
C ILE A 191 -23.90 0.03 -16.43
N SER A 192 -24.77 -0.41 -15.52
CA SER A 192 -26.19 -0.04 -15.55
C SER A 192 -26.48 0.97 -14.44
N PHE A 193 -27.33 1.94 -14.75
CA PHE A 193 -27.69 3.05 -13.88
C PHE A 193 -29.15 2.94 -13.46
N SER A 194 -29.41 2.66 -12.20
CA SER A 194 -30.75 2.72 -11.62
C SER A 194 -31.00 4.12 -11.06
N GLY A 195 -32.16 4.70 -11.37
CA GLY A 195 -32.54 6.04 -10.90
C GLY A 195 -31.83 7.20 -11.61
N SER A 196 -31.16 6.95 -12.72
CA SER A 196 -30.64 8.03 -13.59
C SER A 196 -31.70 8.44 -14.61
N PRO A 197 -32.02 9.73 -14.74
CA PRO A 197 -32.94 10.21 -15.78
C PRO A 197 -32.27 10.34 -17.15
N VAL A 198 -30.95 10.26 -17.25
CA VAL A 198 -30.17 10.60 -18.44
C VAL A 198 -29.58 9.38 -19.13
N LEU A 199 -29.01 8.47 -18.38
CA LEU A 199 -28.23 7.34 -18.87
C LEU A 199 -28.69 6.07 -18.17
N SER A 200 -29.14 5.07 -18.94
CA SER A 200 -29.55 3.78 -18.38
C SER A 200 -28.43 2.74 -18.39
N ALA A 201 -27.51 2.79 -19.35
CA ALA A 201 -26.38 1.90 -19.42
C ALA A 201 -25.19 2.50 -20.18
N LEU A 202 -24.00 2.03 -19.85
CA LEU A 202 -22.76 2.27 -20.57
C LEU A 202 -22.06 0.90 -20.75
N HIS A 203 -21.72 0.52 -21.97
CA HIS A 203 -21.07 -0.76 -22.23
C HIS A 203 -19.91 -0.62 -23.21
N ARG A 204 -18.92 -1.49 -23.03
CA ARG A 204 -17.76 -1.61 -23.88
C ARG A 204 -18.02 -2.68 -24.96
N GLU A 205 -17.82 -2.33 -26.21
CA GLU A 205 -17.97 -3.22 -27.35
C GLU A 205 -16.62 -3.37 -28.04
N GLN A 206 -16.23 -4.61 -28.32
CA GLN A 206 -15.04 -4.86 -29.11
C GLN A 206 -15.33 -4.56 -30.58
N ILE A 207 -14.52 -3.71 -31.20
CA ILE A 207 -14.55 -3.50 -32.64
C ILE A 207 -13.62 -4.54 -33.26
N GLU A 208 -14.11 -5.30 -34.23
CA GLU A 208 -13.23 -6.06 -35.10
C GLU A 208 -12.29 -5.07 -35.80
N SER A 209 -10.98 -5.23 -35.57
CA SER A 209 -10.00 -4.43 -36.28
C SER A 209 -10.21 -4.72 -37.77
N SER A 210 -10.61 -3.69 -38.54
CA SER A 210 -10.65 -3.78 -39.99
C SER A 210 -9.28 -4.32 -40.45
N ASP A 211 -9.27 -5.27 -41.38
CA ASP A 211 -8.13 -5.92 -42.01
C ASP A 211 -7.12 -4.94 -42.67
N THR A 212 -6.65 -4.00 -41.90
CA THR A 212 -5.48 -3.24 -42.33
C THR A 212 -4.29 -4.14 -42.06
N PRO A 213 -3.59 -4.63 -43.12
CA PRO A 213 -2.47 -5.54 -42.94
C PRO A 213 -1.45 -4.88 -42.02
N ALA A 214 -1.20 -5.51 -40.86
CA ALA A 214 -0.17 -5.05 -39.94
C ALA A 214 1.14 -4.94 -40.70
N MET A 215 1.80 -3.80 -40.62
CA MET A 215 3.16 -3.68 -41.16
C MET A 215 4.02 -4.83 -40.60
N PRO A 216 4.81 -5.53 -41.46
CA PRO A 216 5.68 -6.59 -40.99
C PRO A 216 6.60 -6.07 -39.87
N GLY A 217 6.49 -6.67 -38.66
CA GLY A 217 7.28 -6.26 -37.50
C GLY A 217 6.57 -5.29 -36.51
N ALA A 218 5.36 -4.85 -36.81
CA ALA A 218 4.56 -4.12 -35.80
C ALA A 218 4.08 -5.11 -34.70
N PRO A 219 4.13 -4.73 -33.43
CA PRO A 219 3.54 -5.56 -32.37
C PRO A 219 2.03 -5.73 -32.64
N PRO A 220 1.44 -6.89 -32.30
CA PRO A 220 0.03 -7.14 -32.51
C PRO A 220 -0.77 -6.02 -31.81
N THR A 221 -1.55 -5.28 -32.56
CA THR A 221 -2.52 -4.32 -32.01
C THR A 221 -3.55 -5.12 -31.22
N GLY A 222 -3.62 -4.90 -29.91
CA GLY A 222 -4.64 -5.52 -29.08
C GLY A 222 -6.05 -5.15 -29.55
N PRO A 223 -7.07 -5.83 -29.04
CA PRO A 223 -8.45 -5.55 -29.44
C PRO A 223 -8.79 -4.07 -29.20
N THR A 224 -9.42 -3.45 -30.19
CA THR A 224 -9.90 -2.08 -30.11
C THR A 224 -11.32 -2.09 -29.52
N TYR A 225 -11.59 -1.24 -28.55
CA TYR A 225 -12.89 -1.14 -27.90
C TYR A 225 -13.49 0.25 -28.08
N VAL A 226 -14.82 0.30 -28.20
CA VAL A 226 -15.60 1.53 -28.11
C VAL A 226 -16.59 1.45 -26.95
N TRP A 227 -16.91 2.58 -26.38
CA TRP A 227 -17.96 2.69 -25.37
C TRP A 227 -19.23 3.21 -26.00
N LYS A 228 -20.35 2.54 -25.73
CA LYS A 228 -21.69 2.96 -26.16
C LYS A 228 -22.56 3.20 -24.93
N GLY A 229 -23.27 4.34 -24.93
CA GLY A 229 -24.21 4.73 -23.88
C GLY A 229 -25.65 4.62 -24.35
N ALA A 230 -26.54 4.05 -23.54
CA ALA A 230 -27.98 4.06 -23.74
C ALA A 230 -28.60 5.27 -23.04
N PHE A 231 -28.80 6.34 -23.77
CA PHE A 231 -29.33 7.61 -23.27
C PHE A 231 -30.85 7.67 -23.35
N ALA A 232 -31.50 8.33 -22.40
CA ALA A 232 -32.95 8.53 -22.38
C ALA A 232 -33.43 9.30 -23.63
N GLU A 233 -32.64 10.30 -24.05
CA GLU A 233 -32.85 11.02 -25.28
C GLU A 233 -31.84 10.58 -26.34
N GLY A 234 -32.31 10.05 -27.47
CA GLY A 234 -31.48 9.64 -28.60
C GLY A 234 -31.00 8.18 -28.61
N GLY A 235 -31.39 7.36 -27.63
CA GLY A 235 -31.12 5.90 -27.62
C GLY A 235 -29.66 5.53 -27.45
N LEU A 236 -29.21 4.49 -28.18
CA LEU A 236 -27.83 4.00 -28.11
C LEU A 236 -26.92 4.90 -28.95
N ARG A 237 -25.88 5.46 -28.33
CA ARG A 237 -24.92 6.36 -28.97
C ARG A 237 -23.48 6.00 -28.55
N GLU A 238 -22.56 6.15 -29.48
CA GLU A 238 -21.16 6.03 -29.23
C GLU A 238 -20.66 7.19 -28.35
N CYS A 239 -19.91 6.88 -27.30
CA CYS A 239 -19.31 7.87 -26.43
C CYS A 239 -17.92 8.26 -26.94
N VAL A 240 -17.50 9.48 -26.63
CA VAL A 240 -16.12 9.88 -26.87
C VAL A 240 -15.19 9.01 -26.02
N ALA A 241 -14.27 8.30 -26.67
CA ALA A 241 -13.43 7.30 -26.03
C ALA A 241 -12.73 7.81 -24.75
N ASN A 242 -12.05 8.96 -24.84
CA ASN A 242 -11.35 9.55 -23.70
C ASN A 242 -12.29 9.91 -22.54
N SER A 243 -13.50 10.37 -22.82
CA SER A 243 -14.49 10.72 -21.80
C SER A 243 -15.01 9.48 -21.09
N ALA A 244 -15.32 8.42 -21.85
CA ALA A 244 -15.78 7.15 -21.30
C ALA A 244 -14.69 6.46 -20.45
N TYR A 245 -13.44 6.39 -20.95
CA TYR A 245 -12.33 5.85 -20.17
C TYR A 245 -12.02 6.67 -18.92
N ALA A 246 -12.11 8.00 -19.00
CA ALA A 246 -11.95 8.87 -17.83
C ALA A 246 -12.99 8.59 -16.75
N TYR A 247 -14.26 8.41 -17.16
CA TYR A 247 -15.35 8.08 -16.26
C TYR A 247 -15.18 6.69 -15.62
N VAL A 248 -14.86 5.66 -16.39
CA VAL A 248 -14.59 4.32 -15.86
C VAL A 248 -13.41 4.34 -14.91
N GLY A 249 -12.31 5.01 -15.31
CA GLY A 249 -11.15 5.18 -14.45
C GLY A 249 -11.43 5.99 -13.18
N PHE A 250 -12.41 6.90 -13.20
CA PHE A 250 -12.90 7.57 -11.99
C PHE A 250 -13.58 6.56 -11.06
N LEU A 251 -14.48 5.71 -11.55
CA LEU A 251 -15.16 4.67 -10.75
C LEU A 251 -14.16 3.67 -10.14
N GLU A 252 -13.18 3.23 -10.91
CA GLU A 252 -12.14 2.31 -10.43
C GLU A 252 -11.25 2.90 -9.34
N ARG A 253 -11.04 4.22 -9.35
CA ARG A 253 -10.23 4.94 -8.37
C ARG A 253 -11.03 5.69 -7.33
N LEU A 254 -12.36 5.53 -7.33
CA LEU A 254 -13.24 6.22 -6.38
C LEU A 254 -12.80 5.91 -4.94
N SER A 255 -12.50 6.96 -4.20
CA SER A 255 -12.03 6.86 -2.82
C SER A 255 -13.04 7.48 -1.87
N TRP A 256 -13.19 6.84 -0.73
CA TRP A 256 -14.00 7.34 0.38
C TRP A 256 -13.19 8.29 1.28
N SER A 257 -13.88 9.10 2.05
CA SER A 257 -13.30 9.95 3.11
C SER A 257 -13.44 9.34 4.48
N GLU A 258 -14.51 8.57 4.71
CA GLU A 258 -14.84 7.95 5.99
C GLU A 258 -15.64 6.67 5.75
N LEU A 259 -15.45 5.66 6.61
CA LEU A 259 -16.35 4.51 6.69
C LEU A 259 -17.34 4.69 7.83
N ARG A 260 -18.55 4.19 7.63
CA ARG A 260 -19.63 4.19 8.62
C ARG A 260 -19.99 2.75 9.01
N ASN A 261 -20.59 2.60 10.19
CA ASN A 261 -21.09 1.31 10.63
C ASN A 261 -22.23 0.85 9.71
N PRO A 262 -22.07 -0.24 8.93
CA PRO A 262 -23.14 -0.70 8.04
C PRO A 262 -24.46 -0.96 8.77
N ALA A 263 -24.41 -1.51 9.99
CA ALA A 263 -25.62 -1.83 10.76
C ALA A 263 -26.53 -0.61 11.01
N ASN A 264 -25.98 0.61 11.03
CA ASN A 264 -26.72 1.83 11.30
C ASN A 264 -27.26 2.51 10.04
N HIS A 265 -26.77 2.11 8.85
CA HIS A 265 -26.99 2.89 7.62
C HIS A 265 -27.58 2.08 6.46
N LEU A 266 -27.72 0.74 6.56
CA LEU A 266 -28.27 -0.05 5.45
C LEU A 266 -29.71 0.33 5.09
N ALA A 267 -30.50 0.82 6.06
CA ALA A 267 -31.85 1.30 5.79
C ALA A 267 -31.89 2.59 4.94
N ASP A 268 -30.80 3.36 4.93
CA ASP A 268 -30.72 4.64 4.21
C ASP A 268 -30.69 4.43 2.68
N PHE A 269 -30.47 3.18 2.23
CA PHE A 269 -30.35 2.83 0.80
C PHE A 269 -31.66 2.27 0.19
N THR A 270 -32.75 2.12 0.91
CA THR A 270 -34.00 1.48 0.45
C THR A 270 -34.66 2.15 -0.75
N SER A 271 -34.37 3.42 -1.00
CA SER A 271 -34.83 4.20 -2.18
C SER A 271 -33.66 4.81 -2.98
N ALA A 272 -32.47 4.30 -2.80
CA ALA A 272 -31.23 4.84 -3.37
C ALA A 272 -31.11 4.58 -4.86
N ARG A 273 -30.39 5.47 -5.55
CA ARG A 273 -29.90 5.22 -6.90
C ARG A 273 -28.75 4.21 -6.81
N ALA A 274 -28.58 3.40 -7.85
CA ALA A 274 -27.55 2.38 -7.87
C ALA A 274 -26.81 2.31 -9.19
N LEU A 275 -25.52 1.93 -9.14
CA LEU A 275 -24.72 1.51 -10.28
C LEU A 275 -24.47 0.00 -10.15
N TYR A 276 -24.71 -0.72 -11.24
CA TYR A 276 -24.35 -2.13 -11.38
C TYR A 276 -23.18 -2.20 -12.34
N LEU A 277 -22.04 -2.63 -11.79
CA LEU A 277 -20.75 -2.68 -12.50
C LEU A 277 -20.48 -4.12 -12.87
N ALA A 278 -20.45 -4.45 -14.15
CA ALA A 278 -20.13 -5.79 -14.61
C ALA A 278 -18.80 -5.84 -15.35
N ASP A 279 -18.07 -6.94 -15.21
CA ASP A 279 -16.90 -7.26 -16.02
C ASP A 279 -17.30 -7.98 -17.33
N GLU A 280 -16.32 -8.40 -18.13
CA GLU A 280 -16.54 -9.14 -19.38
C GLU A 280 -17.15 -10.53 -19.17
N GLU A 281 -16.99 -11.11 -17.99
CA GLU A 281 -17.53 -12.42 -17.62
C GLU A 281 -18.95 -12.33 -17.02
N GLY A 282 -19.45 -11.09 -16.84
CA GLY A 282 -20.77 -10.82 -16.31
C GLY A 282 -20.87 -10.84 -14.78
N ALA A 283 -19.75 -10.88 -14.06
CA ALA A 283 -19.77 -10.72 -12.61
C ALA A 283 -20.17 -9.29 -12.26
N VAL A 284 -21.16 -9.14 -11.39
CA VAL A 284 -21.78 -7.83 -11.08
C VAL A 284 -21.45 -7.40 -9.67
N ASP A 285 -20.87 -6.19 -9.57
CA ASP A 285 -20.75 -5.41 -8.34
C ASP A 285 -21.88 -4.38 -8.26
N THR A 286 -22.39 -4.12 -7.08
CA THR A 286 -23.43 -3.11 -6.87
C THR A 286 -22.95 -2.00 -5.96
N LEU A 287 -23.07 -0.77 -6.45
CA LEU A 287 -22.82 0.45 -5.71
C LEU A 287 -24.15 1.20 -5.50
N GLU A 288 -24.68 1.15 -4.30
CA GLU A 288 -25.87 1.91 -3.90
C GLU A 288 -25.48 3.30 -3.43
N VAL A 289 -26.23 4.30 -3.89
CA VAL A 289 -25.92 5.72 -3.65
C VAL A 289 -27.05 6.34 -2.85
N GLY A 290 -26.76 6.73 -1.61
CA GLY A 290 -27.71 7.41 -0.72
C GLY A 290 -27.96 8.88 -1.10
N LEU A 291 -28.75 9.53 -0.30
CA LEU A 291 -29.01 10.97 -0.48
C LEU A 291 -27.83 11.82 -0.01
N PRO A 292 -27.54 12.94 -0.66
CA PRO A 292 -26.54 13.90 -0.19
C PRO A 292 -26.90 14.47 1.18
N SER A 293 -25.90 14.67 2.03
CA SER A 293 -25.97 15.34 3.32
C SER A 293 -24.86 16.38 3.45
N GLU A 294 -24.84 17.15 4.54
CA GLU A 294 -23.73 18.07 4.83
C GLU A 294 -22.39 17.34 5.01
N ALA A 295 -22.42 16.13 5.56
CA ALA A 295 -21.23 15.31 5.77
C ALA A 295 -20.71 14.65 4.46
N GLY A 296 -21.50 14.68 3.38
CA GLY A 296 -21.23 14.01 2.11
C GLY A 296 -22.34 13.02 1.75
N THR A 297 -22.09 12.23 0.72
CA THR A 297 -23.03 11.21 0.21
C THR A 297 -22.59 9.83 0.70
N LEU A 298 -23.53 9.07 1.26
CA LEU A 298 -23.32 7.68 1.64
C LEU A 298 -23.30 6.78 0.40
N LEU A 299 -22.36 5.85 0.38
CA LEU A 299 -22.28 4.78 -0.61
C LEU A 299 -22.25 3.44 0.10
N HIS A 300 -23.00 2.47 -0.41
CA HIS A 300 -22.92 1.08 0.03
C HIS A 300 -22.40 0.22 -1.12
N TYR A 301 -21.20 -0.33 -0.95
CA TYR A 301 -20.59 -1.26 -1.90
C TYR A 301 -20.90 -2.69 -1.48
N ARG A 302 -21.85 -3.35 -2.16
CA ARG A 302 -22.43 -4.62 -1.70
C ARG A 302 -21.42 -5.76 -1.62
N THR A 303 -20.48 -5.82 -2.55
CA THR A 303 -19.44 -6.88 -2.55
C THR A 303 -18.60 -6.88 -1.29
N THR A 304 -18.32 -5.72 -0.71
CA THR A 304 -17.54 -5.62 0.53
C THR A 304 -18.40 -5.46 1.77
N GLY A 305 -19.68 -5.15 1.61
CA GLY A 305 -20.59 -4.76 2.70
C GLY A 305 -20.23 -3.43 3.36
N GLN A 306 -19.31 -2.65 2.78
CA GLN A 306 -18.87 -1.39 3.37
C GLN A 306 -19.83 -0.25 3.06
N VAL A 307 -20.12 0.55 4.08
CA VAL A 307 -20.80 1.84 3.94
C VAL A 307 -19.76 2.95 4.09
N ALA A 308 -19.65 3.79 3.08
CA ALA A 308 -18.63 4.81 2.96
C ALA A 308 -19.25 6.20 2.73
N VAL A 309 -18.58 7.24 3.17
CA VAL A 309 -18.89 8.63 2.86
C VAL A 309 -17.94 9.11 1.77
N ILE A 310 -18.49 9.76 0.74
CA ILE A 310 -17.71 10.47 -0.27
C ILE A 310 -18.13 11.95 -0.33
N PRO A 311 -17.24 12.86 -0.75
CA PRO A 311 -17.63 14.24 -1.01
C PRO A 311 -18.77 14.34 -2.01
N ASN A 312 -19.72 15.25 -1.78
CA ASN A 312 -20.90 15.43 -2.64
C ASN A 312 -20.54 15.74 -4.11
N GLU A 313 -19.46 16.45 -4.34
CA GLU A 313 -18.91 16.74 -5.66
C GLU A 313 -18.50 15.47 -6.43
N LYS A 314 -17.90 14.49 -5.74
CA LYS A 314 -17.59 13.18 -6.33
C LYS A 314 -18.85 12.34 -6.55
N ALA A 315 -19.82 12.44 -5.63
CA ALA A 315 -21.09 11.73 -5.76
C ALA A 315 -21.90 12.21 -6.96
N ALA A 316 -21.84 13.49 -7.28
CA ALA A 316 -22.50 14.06 -8.47
C ALA A 316 -21.96 13.47 -9.79
N LEU A 317 -20.69 13.06 -9.82
CA LEU A 317 -20.06 12.45 -10.98
C LEU A 317 -20.45 10.98 -11.20
N LEU A 318 -21.07 10.32 -10.20
CA LEU A 318 -21.51 8.92 -10.34
C LEU A 318 -22.61 8.74 -11.39
N PHE A 319 -23.39 9.77 -11.65
CA PHE A 319 -24.47 9.77 -12.66
C PHE A 319 -24.17 10.88 -13.67
N PRO A 320 -23.32 10.61 -14.68
CA PRO A 320 -22.82 11.64 -15.57
C PRO A 320 -23.94 12.20 -16.46
N ALA A 321 -23.86 13.49 -16.76
CA ALA A 321 -24.69 14.09 -17.80
C ALA A 321 -24.29 13.55 -19.18
N ALA A 322 -25.21 13.59 -20.14
CA ALA A 322 -24.93 13.13 -21.51
C ALA A 322 -23.73 13.86 -22.15
N SER A 323 -23.61 15.16 -21.96
CA SER A 323 -22.49 15.97 -22.45
C SER A 323 -21.13 15.50 -21.92
N ALA A 324 -21.06 15.00 -20.67
CA ALA A 324 -19.81 14.50 -20.10
C ALA A 324 -19.25 13.27 -20.84
N LEU A 325 -20.08 12.52 -21.55
CA LEU A 325 -19.69 11.32 -22.30
C LEU A 325 -19.69 11.53 -23.81
N LEU A 326 -20.50 12.47 -24.32
CA LEU A 326 -20.69 12.71 -25.76
C LEU A 326 -19.82 13.84 -26.29
N ASP A 327 -19.41 14.78 -25.43
CA ASP A 327 -18.56 15.88 -25.82
C ASP A 327 -17.08 15.54 -25.57
N SER A 328 -16.18 15.98 -26.43
CA SER A 328 -14.75 15.83 -26.22
C SER A 328 -14.32 16.63 -24.98
N LEU A 329 -13.52 16.01 -24.11
CA LEU A 329 -12.90 16.73 -23.01
C LEU A 329 -12.13 17.94 -23.55
N PRO A 330 -12.22 19.12 -22.91
CA PRO A 330 -11.40 20.26 -23.29
C PRO A 330 -9.92 19.82 -23.28
N LYS A 331 -9.22 20.09 -24.39
CA LYS A 331 -7.77 19.82 -24.43
C LYS A 331 -7.13 20.52 -23.22
N PRO A 332 -6.27 19.82 -22.46
CA PRO A 332 -5.53 20.51 -21.41
C PRO A 332 -4.83 21.71 -22.02
N THR A 333 -5.08 22.86 -21.45
CA THR A 333 -4.37 24.10 -21.84
C THR A 333 -2.88 23.76 -21.78
N PRO A 334 -2.09 24.02 -22.85
CA PRO A 334 -0.65 23.79 -22.79
C PRO A 334 -0.15 24.51 -21.54
N TYR A 335 0.60 23.81 -20.67
CA TYR A 335 1.24 24.44 -19.54
C TYR A 335 1.95 25.68 -20.08
N GLU A 336 1.52 26.86 -19.66
CA GLU A 336 2.28 28.08 -19.88
C GLU A 336 3.67 27.78 -19.30
N ARG A 337 4.66 27.76 -20.19
CA ARG A 337 6.03 27.53 -19.82
C ARG A 337 6.38 28.65 -18.86
N VAL A 338 6.39 28.34 -17.55
CA VAL A 338 6.94 29.27 -16.54
C VAL A 338 8.37 29.51 -16.98
N GLU A 339 8.63 30.74 -17.42
CA GLU A 339 10.00 31.14 -17.80
C GLU A 339 10.93 30.84 -16.61
N PRO A 340 12.11 30.24 -16.86
CA PRO A 340 13.04 29.94 -15.80
C PRO A 340 13.39 31.23 -15.07
N PHE A 341 13.16 31.22 -13.77
CA PHE A 341 13.50 32.29 -12.85
C PHE A 341 14.99 32.63 -13.02
N THR A 342 15.28 33.76 -13.60
CA THR A 342 16.65 34.32 -13.67
C THR A 342 17.01 34.84 -12.28
N PRO A 343 17.96 34.24 -11.55
CA PRO A 343 18.41 34.80 -10.27
C PRO A 343 19.17 36.06 -10.54
N PHE A 344 18.85 37.14 -9.78
CA PHE A 344 19.59 38.37 -9.70
C PHE A 344 20.93 38.16 -9.01
#